data_a021a5db013fab78f6c82ef71538f966
#
_entry.id   a021a5db013fab78f6c82ef71538f966
#
_cell.length_a   1.000
_cell.length_b   1.000
_cell.length_c   1.000
_cell.angle_alpha   90.00
_cell.angle_beta   90.00
_cell.angle_gamma   90.00
#
_symmetry.space_group_name_H-M   'P 1'
#
loop_
_entity.id
_entity.type
_entity.pdbx_description
1 polymer ?
#
loop_
_entity_poly.entity_id
_entity_poly.type
_entity_poly.pdbx_seq_one_letter_code
_entity_poly.pdbx_strand_id
1 'polypeptide(L)'
;RLALYRSIAYGAWCRTRVAKEFVAAKQGEPGVLVLSEFSGAAMELEDAVLVNPYSRSSLDNTLDEALAMPEGEQRERMGRMLSQVQRYDIGYWTRHVLARFAKLSEAPARPAADGPEVLEEREAA
;
A
#
# COMPACT_ATOMS: atom_id res chain seq x y z
N ARG A 1 -18.97 -8.85 -12.27
CA ARG A 1 -18.23 -10.02 -11.71
C ARG A 1 -17.44 -9.54 -10.53
N LEU A 2 -17.83 -10.00 -9.34
CA LEU A 2 -17.17 -9.73 -8.09
C LEU A 2 -15.81 -10.43 -8.09
N ALA A 3 -14.72 -9.69 -8.10
CA ALA A 3 -13.41 -10.26 -7.85
C ALA A 3 -13.12 -10.12 -6.34
N LEU A 4 -13.50 -11.12 -5.57
CA LEU A 4 -13.08 -11.28 -4.18
C LEU A 4 -11.62 -11.69 -4.16
N TYR A 5 -10.74 -10.72 -4.01
CA TYR A 5 -9.33 -11.01 -3.78
C TYR A 5 -9.15 -11.35 -2.30
N ARG A 6 -9.22 -12.65 -1.99
CA ARG A 6 -8.91 -13.19 -0.66
C ARG A 6 -7.41 -13.17 -0.45
N SER A 7 -6.87 -12.00 -0.13
CA SER A 7 -5.46 -11.87 0.27
C SER A 7 -5.33 -12.15 1.76
N ILE A 8 -5.25 -13.43 2.12
CA ILE A 8 -4.86 -13.85 3.47
C ILE A 8 -3.33 -13.67 3.61
N ALA A 9 -2.97 -12.88 4.58
CA ALA A 9 -1.70 -12.63 5.23
C ALA A 9 -0.48 -13.49 4.83
N TYR A 10 0.37 -12.93 3.95
CA TYR A 10 1.83 -13.13 4.00
C TYR A 10 2.50 -12.03 3.14
N GLY A 11 3.22 -11.10 3.79
CA GLY A 11 4.10 -10.12 3.15
C GLY A 11 3.40 -8.87 2.59
N ALA A 12 3.47 -7.74 3.32
CA ALA A 12 2.81 -6.47 3.00
C ALA A 12 3.12 -5.90 1.60
N TRP A 13 4.26 -6.22 1.01
CA TRP A 13 4.70 -5.69 -0.29
C TRP A 13 4.06 -6.33 -1.52
N CYS A 14 3.77 -7.62 -1.48
CA CYS A 14 3.21 -8.33 -2.64
C CYS A 14 1.74 -7.96 -2.90
N ARG A 15 0.99 -7.58 -1.87
CA ARG A 15 -0.45 -7.34 -1.92
C ARG A 15 -0.86 -5.98 -2.47
N THR A 16 -0.07 -4.95 -2.21
CA THR A 16 -0.29 -3.62 -2.78
C THR A 16 -0.19 -3.66 -4.30
N ARG A 17 0.69 -4.47 -4.82
CA ARG A 17 0.92 -4.66 -6.26
C ARG A 17 -0.28 -5.28 -6.95
N VAL A 18 -0.82 -6.37 -6.41
CA VAL A 18 -1.96 -7.08 -6.99
C VAL A 18 -3.23 -6.21 -7.02
N ALA A 19 -3.48 -5.41 -5.99
CA ALA A 19 -4.61 -4.48 -5.97
C ALA A 19 -4.50 -3.44 -7.10
N LYS A 20 -3.30 -2.87 -7.30
CA LYS A 20 -3.03 -1.93 -8.39
C LYS A 20 -3.15 -2.59 -9.78
N GLU A 21 -2.66 -3.81 -9.92
CA GLU A 21 -2.80 -4.59 -11.16
C GLU A 21 -4.27 -4.88 -11.49
N PHE A 22 -5.09 -5.19 -10.48
CA PHE A 22 -6.52 -5.36 -10.66
C PHE A 22 -7.19 -4.08 -11.16
N VAL A 23 -6.92 -2.94 -10.52
CA VAL A 23 -7.46 -1.63 -10.93
C VAL A 23 -7.02 -1.28 -12.35
N ALA A 24 -5.73 -1.47 -12.67
CA ALA A 24 -5.20 -1.21 -14.01
C ALA A 24 -5.83 -2.12 -15.08
N ALA A 25 -6.04 -3.39 -14.77
CA ALA A 25 -6.66 -4.35 -15.69
C ALA A 25 -8.15 -4.05 -15.98
N LYS A 26 -8.84 -3.41 -15.03
CA LYS A 26 -10.24 -3.02 -15.17
C LYS A 26 -10.47 -1.84 -16.13
N GLN A 27 -9.49 -0.99 -16.34
CA GLN A 27 -9.53 0.15 -17.28
C GLN A 27 -10.81 1.02 -17.17
N GLY A 28 -11.33 1.18 -15.94
CA GLY A 28 -12.57 1.95 -15.69
C GLY A 28 -13.87 1.18 -15.88
N GLU A 29 -13.83 -0.12 -16.17
CA GLU A 29 -15.03 -0.97 -16.15
C GLU A 29 -15.57 -1.12 -14.72
N PRO A 30 -16.89 -1.37 -14.57
CA PRO A 30 -17.49 -1.52 -13.25
C PRO A 30 -16.86 -2.69 -12.50
N GLY A 31 -16.64 -2.49 -11.21
CA GLY A 31 -16.11 -3.48 -10.31
C GLY A 31 -15.92 -2.91 -8.92
N VAL A 32 -15.90 -3.77 -7.93
CA VAL A 32 -15.65 -3.39 -6.53
C VAL A 32 -14.35 -4.02 -6.06
N LEU A 33 -13.45 -3.19 -5.54
CA LEU A 33 -12.25 -3.64 -4.87
C LEU A 33 -12.48 -3.61 -3.36
N VAL A 34 -12.39 -4.78 -2.74
CA VAL A 34 -12.47 -4.91 -1.27
C VAL A 34 -11.07 -5.16 -0.74
N LEU A 35 -10.62 -4.33 0.18
CA LEU A 35 -9.30 -4.41 0.80
C LEU A 35 -9.41 -4.55 2.32
N SER A 36 -8.47 -5.28 2.91
CA SER A 36 -8.30 -5.22 4.35
C SER A 36 -7.84 -3.83 4.78
N GLU A 37 -8.42 -3.28 5.84
CA GLU A 37 -7.98 -2.02 6.47
C GLU A 37 -6.51 -2.05 6.94
N PHE A 38 -5.95 -3.25 7.13
CA PHE A 38 -4.54 -3.46 7.48
C PHE A 38 -3.63 -3.60 6.26
N SER A 39 -4.16 -3.42 5.06
CA SER A 39 -3.38 -3.48 3.82
C SER A 39 -2.72 -2.13 3.52
N GLY A 40 -1.44 -2.13 3.17
CA GLY A 40 -0.78 -0.91 2.67
C GLY A 40 -1.46 -0.31 1.43
N ALA A 41 -2.12 -1.13 0.62
CA ALA A 41 -2.91 -0.67 -0.53
C ALA A 41 -4.12 0.18 -0.12
N ALA A 42 -4.67 -0.01 1.08
CA ALA A 42 -5.81 0.75 1.58
C ALA A 42 -5.48 2.25 1.75
N MET A 43 -4.22 2.57 2.07
CA MET A 43 -3.76 3.96 2.18
C MET A 43 -3.57 4.66 0.82
N GLU A 44 -3.42 3.89 -0.24
CA GLU A 44 -3.19 4.41 -1.58
C GLU A 44 -4.45 4.36 -2.44
N LEU A 45 -5.34 3.40 -2.20
CA LEU A 45 -6.58 3.18 -2.95
C LEU A 45 -7.78 3.46 -2.05
N GLU A 46 -7.96 4.74 -1.72
CA GLU A 46 -8.95 5.22 -0.74
C GLU A 46 -10.41 4.93 -1.15
N ASP A 47 -10.66 4.75 -2.44
CA ASP A 47 -11.99 4.41 -2.98
C ASP A 47 -12.33 2.91 -2.92
N ALA A 48 -11.42 2.07 -2.41
CA ALA A 48 -11.71 0.67 -2.13
C ALA A 48 -12.64 0.54 -0.92
N VAL A 49 -13.45 -0.51 -0.91
CA VAL A 49 -14.27 -0.84 0.26
C VAL A 49 -13.38 -1.54 1.28
N LEU A 50 -13.30 -0.96 2.48
CA LEU A 50 -12.42 -1.49 3.53
C LEU A 50 -13.15 -2.51 4.41
N VAL A 51 -12.45 -3.56 4.78
CA VAL A 51 -12.97 -4.62 5.65
C VAL A 51 -11.99 -4.98 6.75
N ASN A 52 -12.51 -5.22 7.94
CA ASN A 52 -11.76 -5.85 9.02
C ASN A 52 -11.83 -7.38 8.87
N PRO A 53 -10.75 -8.06 8.48
CA PRO A 53 -10.76 -9.51 8.24
C PRO A 53 -10.91 -10.34 9.53
N TYR A 54 -10.71 -9.73 10.69
CA TYR A 54 -10.86 -10.39 11.99
C TYR A 54 -12.26 -10.25 12.59
N SER A 55 -13.14 -9.45 11.96
CA SER A 55 -14.53 -9.26 12.37
C SER A 55 -15.48 -9.89 11.36
N ARG A 56 -16.20 -10.93 11.79
CA ARG A 56 -17.17 -11.63 10.93
C ARG A 56 -18.30 -10.70 10.49
N SER A 57 -18.81 -9.88 11.39
CA SER A 57 -19.85 -8.90 11.07
C SER A 57 -19.37 -7.83 10.08
N SER A 58 -18.10 -7.39 10.19
CA SER A 58 -17.51 -6.48 9.21
C SER A 58 -17.41 -7.13 7.83
N LEU A 59 -17.01 -8.40 7.77
CA LEU A 59 -16.94 -9.15 6.51
C LEU A 59 -18.33 -9.27 5.85
N ASP A 60 -19.34 -9.70 6.61
CA ASP A 60 -20.68 -9.91 6.09
C ASP A 60 -21.26 -8.57 5.57
N ASN A 61 -21.19 -7.50 6.37
CA ASN A 61 -21.70 -6.18 5.99
C ASN A 61 -20.97 -5.61 4.76
N THR A 62 -19.65 -5.74 4.71
CA THR A 62 -18.84 -5.23 3.57
C THR A 62 -19.14 -6.00 2.29
N LEU A 63 -19.37 -7.31 2.37
CA LEU A 63 -19.76 -8.10 1.22
C LEU A 63 -21.14 -7.73 0.71
N ASP A 64 -22.10 -7.53 1.60
CA ASP A 64 -23.45 -7.08 1.24
C ASP A 64 -23.41 -5.69 0.57
N GLU A 65 -22.64 -4.75 1.12
CA GLU A 65 -22.42 -3.42 0.52
C GLU A 65 -21.82 -3.53 -0.89
N ALA A 66 -20.75 -4.32 -1.03
CA ALA A 66 -20.08 -4.50 -2.30
C ALA A 66 -20.97 -5.15 -3.38
N LEU A 67 -21.83 -6.09 -2.96
CA LEU A 67 -22.78 -6.76 -3.85
C LEU A 67 -23.95 -5.87 -4.26
N ALA A 68 -24.40 -5.02 -3.34
CA ALA A 68 -25.52 -4.09 -3.57
C ALA A 68 -25.11 -2.80 -4.30
N MET A 69 -23.81 -2.55 -4.48
CA MET A 69 -23.29 -1.31 -5.05
C MET A 69 -23.74 -1.12 -6.49
N PRO A 70 -24.38 0.01 -6.84
CA PRO A 70 -24.82 0.31 -8.21
C PRO A 70 -23.62 0.39 -9.17
N GLU A 71 -23.82 -0.03 -10.43
CA GLU A 71 -22.76 0.01 -11.46
C GLU A 71 -22.17 1.41 -11.68
N GLY A 72 -22.98 2.46 -11.55
CA GLY A 72 -22.52 3.85 -11.67
C GLY A 72 -21.47 4.19 -10.60
N GLU A 73 -21.72 3.83 -9.35
CA GLU A 73 -20.80 4.02 -8.26
C GLU A 73 -19.54 3.15 -8.41
N GLN A 74 -19.70 1.90 -8.84
CA GLN A 74 -18.58 1.01 -9.12
C GLN A 74 -17.62 1.61 -10.17
N ARG A 75 -18.17 2.18 -11.26
CA ARG A 75 -17.37 2.84 -12.31
C ARG A 75 -16.66 4.08 -11.79
N GLU A 76 -17.35 4.89 -11.01
CA GLU A 76 -16.80 6.12 -10.46
C GLU A 76 -15.64 5.83 -9.50
N ARG A 77 -15.82 4.92 -8.55
CA ARG A 77 -14.77 4.49 -7.62
C ARG A 77 -13.57 3.88 -8.38
N MET A 78 -13.85 3.00 -9.34
CA MET A 78 -12.79 2.37 -10.15
C MET A 78 -12.02 3.39 -10.98
N GLY A 79 -12.71 4.39 -11.57
CA GLY A 79 -12.08 5.47 -12.33
C GLY A 79 -11.17 6.35 -11.47
N ARG A 80 -11.58 6.67 -10.24
CA ARG A 80 -10.73 7.42 -9.29
C ARG A 80 -9.50 6.62 -8.89
N MET A 81 -9.65 5.34 -8.55
CA MET A 81 -8.52 4.45 -8.24
C MET A 81 -7.57 4.28 -9.43
N LEU A 82 -8.10 4.16 -10.65
CA LEU A 82 -7.28 4.06 -11.87
C LEU A 82 -6.44 5.32 -12.08
N SER A 83 -7.04 6.50 -11.91
CA SER A 83 -6.34 7.79 -12.00
C SER A 83 -5.22 7.88 -10.97
N GLN A 84 -5.43 7.36 -9.77
CA GLN A 84 -4.45 7.31 -8.71
C GLN A 84 -3.27 6.38 -9.04
N VAL A 85 -3.57 5.17 -9.54
CA VAL A 85 -2.55 4.22 -9.98
C VAL A 85 -1.70 4.80 -11.13
N GLN A 86 -2.32 5.49 -12.08
CA GLN A 86 -1.61 6.14 -13.20
C GLN A 86 -0.74 7.31 -12.75
N ARG A 87 -1.20 8.08 -11.76
CA ARG A 87 -0.45 9.22 -11.22
C ARG A 87 0.82 8.80 -10.47
N TYR A 88 0.76 7.68 -9.75
CA TYR A 88 1.86 7.14 -8.95
C TYR A 88 2.51 5.93 -9.64
N ASP A 89 2.81 6.09 -10.92
CA ASP A 89 3.47 5.07 -11.74
C ASP A 89 4.95 4.85 -11.34
N ILE A 90 5.58 3.90 -11.99
CA ILE A 90 7.01 3.59 -11.76
C ILE A 90 7.90 4.79 -12.05
N GLY A 91 7.55 5.64 -13.02
CA GLY A 91 8.29 6.84 -13.36
C GLY A 91 8.24 7.89 -12.25
N TYR A 92 7.07 8.10 -11.63
CA TYR A 92 6.94 8.96 -10.46
C TYR A 92 7.82 8.45 -9.31
N TRP A 93 7.73 7.17 -9.00
CA TRP A 93 8.51 6.54 -7.92
C TRP A 93 10.01 6.66 -8.18
N THR A 94 10.46 6.35 -9.38
CA THR A 94 11.87 6.45 -9.77
C THR A 94 12.40 7.88 -9.61
N ARG A 95 11.67 8.88 -10.09
CA ARG A 95 12.07 10.30 -9.94
C ARG A 95 12.15 10.70 -8.47
N HIS A 96 11.18 10.26 -7.65
CA HIS A 96 11.14 10.59 -6.24
C HIS A 96 12.31 9.97 -5.47
N VAL A 97 12.63 8.70 -5.74
CA VAL A 97 13.76 7.99 -5.12
C VAL A 97 15.09 8.63 -5.54
N LEU A 98 15.30 8.89 -6.83
CA LEU A 98 16.53 9.52 -7.32
C LEU A 98 16.72 10.92 -6.74
N ALA A 99 15.67 11.73 -6.65
CA ALA A 99 15.73 13.05 -6.03
C ALA A 99 16.11 12.96 -4.53
N ARG A 100 15.65 11.93 -3.84
CA ARG A 100 16.00 11.70 -2.44
C ARG A 100 17.44 11.25 -2.26
N PHE A 101 17.94 10.39 -3.16
CA PHE A 101 19.36 10.00 -3.19
C PHE A 101 20.27 11.19 -3.47
N ALA A 102 19.93 12.05 -4.41
CA ALA A 102 20.70 13.26 -4.71
C ALA A 102 20.85 14.14 -3.45
N LYS A 103 19.74 14.38 -2.73
CA LYS A 103 19.77 15.15 -1.48
C LYS A 103 20.61 14.50 -0.36
N LEU A 104 20.65 13.18 -0.29
CA LEU A 104 21.47 12.45 0.68
C LEU A 104 22.95 12.49 0.30
N SER A 105 23.25 12.51 -0.99
CA SER A 105 24.64 12.64 -1.49
C SER A 105 25.21 14.03 -1.27
N GLU A 106 24.37 15.07 -1.22
CA GLU A 106 24.77 16.46 -0.93
C GLU A 106 24.89 16.73 0.59
N ALA A 107 24.36 15.83 1.43
CA ALA A 107 24.49 15.97 2.86
C ALA A 107 25.94 15.76 3.29
N PRO A 108 26.51 16.63 4.18
CA PRO A 108 27.87 16.44 4.66
C PRO A 108 27.99 15.07 5.34
N ALA A 109 29.11 14.37 5.04
CA ALA A 109 29.37 13.06 5.63
C ALA A 109 29.20 13.13 7.14
N ARG A 110 28.34 12.25 7.68
CA ARG A 110 28.15 12.13 9.12
C ARG A 110 29.52 11.85 9.73
N PRO A 111 29.98 12.63 10.73
CA PRO A 111 31.23 12.32 11.39
C PRO A 111 31.19 10.85 11.83
N ALA A 112 32.25 10.12 11.55
CA ALA A 112 32.36 8.73 11.96
C ALA A 112 32.07 8.71 13.47
N ALA A 113 31.07 7.91 13.88
CA ALA A 113 30.82 7.68 15.28
C ALA A 113 32.15 7.11 15.84
N ASP A 114 32.71 7.79 16.81
CA ASP A 114 33.86 7.28 17.54
C ASP A 114 33.58 5.83 17.89
N GLY A 115 34.52 4.95 17.51
CA GLY A 115 34.35 3.51 17.72
C GLY A 115 34.07 3.21 19.18
N PRO A 116 33.53 2.03 19.49
CA PRO A 116 33.18 1.67 20.85
C PRO A 116 34.41 1.87 21.75
N GLU A 117 34.25 2.72 22.76
CA GLU A 117 35.21 2.93 23.81
C GLU A 117 35.49 1.57 24.46
N VAL A 118 36.69 1.06 24.21
CA VAL A 118 37.15 -0.19 24.82
C VAL A 118 37.26 0.10 26.31
N LEU A 119 36.30 -0.40 27.08
CA LEU A 119 36.36 -0.42 28.52
C LEU A 119 37.57 -1.31 28.90
N GLU A 120 38.70 -0.68 29.20
CA GLU A 120 39.81 -1.36 29.84
C GLU A 120 39.33 -1.93 31.19
N GLU A 121 39.23 -3.24 31.24
CA GLU A 121 39.04 -3.96 32.51
C GLU A 121 40.18 -3.59 33.43
N ARG A 122 39.90 -2.77 34.42
CA ARG A 122 40.80 -2.58 35.57
C ARG A 122 40.78 -3.88 36.35
N GLU A 123 41.75 -4.74 36.11
CA GLU A 123 42.16 -5.76 37.07
C GLU A 123 42.50 -5.06 38.40
N ALA A 124 41.65 -5.30 39.39
CA ALA A 124 41.93 -4.95 40.78
C ALA A 124 42.81 -6.04 41.39
N ALA A 125 44.00 -5.65 41.75
CA ALA A 125 44.86 -6.40 42.64
C ALA A 125 44.28 -6.46 44.07
#